data_ba053348c836cb90d4c40a5f23184773
#
_entry.id   ba053348c836cb90d4c40a5f23184773
#
_cell.length_a   1.000
_cell.length_b   1.000
_cell.length_c   1.000
_cell.angle_alpha   90.00
_cell.angle_beta   90.00
_cell.angle_gamma   90.00
#
_symmetry.space_group_name_H-M   'P 1'
#
loop_
_entity.id
_entity.type
_entity.pdbx_description
1 polymer ?
#
loop_
_entity_poly.entity_id
_entity_poly.type
_entity_poly.pdbx_seq_one_letter_code
_entity_poly.pdbx_strand_id
1 'polypeptide(L)'
;MFFEYPNLLYLELFLIPVLTLYIWREIKGSVPAIRLSTSAPWSGKGGQYKKILRHLSFLFKFIMFAALIAAIARPRSSQDFEKVNTEGIDIVFALDISTSMLARDFKPDRISAAKDIAIEFIAQRPNDRMGVVVFAGESFTQCPLTTDRATLINLMKEIETGLIEDGTAIGNGLATAVARLKDSQAKSRVIILLTDGVNNRGEIAPLMAAEIAKTYGVRVYTIGVGAMGMAPYPVMTPFGVDVQQMQVEIDEPLLQQIANDTGGKYFRATDNTKLLEIYGEINKMEKSRTDVDSFPIYKELFMIFALIALFALALEVIFRLFVSRRIP
;
A
#
# COMPACT_ATOMS: atom_id res chain seq x y z
N MET A 1 11.30 10.78 -18.12
CA MET A 1 11.09 12.22 -18.02
C MET A 1 9.98 12.63 -18.97
N PHE A 2 8.93 13.29 -18.49
CA PHE A 2 7.82 13.80 -19.31
C PHE A 2 7.43 15.19 -18.78
N PHE A 3 6.74 15.97 -19.61
CA PHE A 3 6.31 17.32 -19.22
C PHE A 3 4.84 17.29 -18.82
N GLU A 4 4.48 17.98 -17.75
CA GLU A 4 3.08 18.12 -17.31
C GLU A 4 2.28 18.94 -18.33
N TYR A 5 2.90 19.99 -18.88
CA TYR A 5 2.30 20.88 -19.87
C TYR A 5 3.08 20.90 -21.17
N PRO A 6 3.04 19.81 -21.98
CA PRO A 6 3.84 19.72 -23.22
C PRO A 6 3.47 20.83 -24.22
N ASN A 7 2.25 21.36 -24.17
CA ASN A 7 1.82 22.46 -25.02
C ASN A 7 2.59 23.76 -24.82
N LEU A 8 3.16 23.96 -23.63
CA LEU A 8 3.97 25.15 -23.35
C LEU A 8 5.33 25.10 -24.07
N LEU A 9 5.81 23.94 -24.46
CA LEU A 9 7.02 23.82 -25.27
C LEU A 9 6.86 24.44 -26.67
N TYR A 10 5.63 24.59 -27.18
CA TYR A 10 5.40 25.35 -28.44
C TYR A 10 5.81 26.82 -28.34
N LEU A 11 5.94 27.37 -27.12
CA LEU A 11 6.51 28.71 -26.93
C LEU A 11 7.98 28.79 -27.37
N GLU A 12 8.72 27.69 -27.40
CA GLU A 12 10.07 27.67 -27.97
C GLU A 12 10.09 27.97 -29.46
N LEU A 13 9.01 27.69 -30.19
CA LEU A 13 8.87 28.06 -31.59
C LEU A 13 8.98 29.60 -31.81
N PHE A 14 8.58 30.42 -30.82
CA PHE A 14 8.75 31.87 -30.88
C PHE A 14 10.22 32.30 -30.81
N LEU A 15 11.13 31.46 -30.30
CA LEU A 15 12.56 31.75 -30.31
C LEU A 15 13.17 31.64 -31.72
N ILE A 16 12.55 30.87 -32.63
CA ILE A 16 13.03 30.70 -34.02
C ILE A 16 12.99 32.03 -34.80
N PRO A 17 11.85 32.78 -34.87
CA PRO A 17 11.83 34.08 -35.52
C PRO A 17 12.74 35.09 -34.87
N VAL A 18 12.95 35.04 -33.55
CA VAL A 18 13.90 35.91 -32.86
C VAL A 18 15.34 35.60 -33.30
N LEU A 19 15.69 34.31 -33.41
CA LEU A 19 16.99 33.88 -33.91
C LEU A 19 17.20 34.27 -35.40
N THR A 20 16.17 34.04 -36.24
CA THR A 20 16.26 34.40 -37.65
C THR A 20 16.40 35.90 -37.87
N LEU A 21 15.65 36.72 -37.14
CA LEU A 21 15.78 38.17 -37.19
C LEU A 21 17.18 38.64 -36.68
N TYR A 22 17.73 37.99 -35.66
CA TYR A 22 19.07 38.28 -35.19
C TYR A 22 20.11 37.98 -36.25
N ILE A 23 20.07 36.81 -36.89
CA ILE A 23 20.98 36.39 -37.98
C ILE A 23 20.83 37.32 -39.17
N TRP A 24 19.57 37.62 -39.61
CA TRP A 24 19.30 38.50 -40.71
C TRP A 24 19.87 39.91 -40.54
N ARG A 25 19.70 40.50 -39.31
CA ARG A 25 20.30 41.81 -38.98
C ARG A 25 21.81 41.78 -39.00
N GLU A 26 22.42 40.68 -38.60
CA GLU A 26 23.88 40.52 -38.61
C GLU A 26 24.41 40.42 -40.07
N ILE A 27 23.73 39.64 -40.92
CA ILE A 27 24.11 39.48 -42.33
C ILE A 27 23.95 40.81 -43.12
N LYS A 28 22.84 41.55 -42.87
CA LYS A 28 22.60 42.85 -43.56
C LYS A 28 23.49 43.99 -43.04
N GLY A 29 24.31 43.79 -42.01
CA GLY A 29 25.22 44.80 -41.50
C GLY A 29 24.53 46.08 -40.98
N SER A 30 23.21 45.97 -40.59
CA SER A 30 22.41 47.13 -40.12
C SER A 30 22.77 47.53 -38.67
N VAL A 31 24.05 47.71 -38.39
CA VAL A 31 24.52 48.32 -37.15
C VAL A 31 24.59 49.80 -37.38
N PRO A 32 23.92 50.65 -36.58
CA PRO A 32 24.08 52.09 -36.70
C PRO A 32 25.57 52.44 -36.53
N ALA A 33 26.19 52.87 -37.60
CA ALA A 33 27.58 53.24 -37.62
C ALA A 33 27.68 54.78 -37.62
N ILE A 34 28.40 55.29 -36.67
CA ILE A 34 28.78 56.73 -36.66
C ILE A 34 29.89 56.88 -37.68
N ARG A 35 29.65 57.65 -38.73
CA ARG A 35 30.67 57.99 -39.70
C ARG A 35 31.55 59.10 -39.12
N LEU A 36 32.77 58.73 -38.76
CA LEU A 36 33.79 59.66 -38.31
C LEU A 36 34.72 60.00 -39.52
N SER A 37 35.12 61.21 -39.64
CA SER A 37 36.01 61.71 -40.72
C SER A 37 37.42 61.15 -40.66
N THR A 38 37.84 60.58 -39.55
CA THR A 38 39.20 60.01 -39.41
C THR A 38 39.11 58.73 -38.56
N SER A 39 39.56 57.60 -39.09
CA SER A 39 39.57 56.27 -38.42
C SER A 39 40.98 55.92 -37.85
N ALA A 40 41.97 56.77 -37.99
CA ALA A 40 43.35 56.49 -37.65
C ALA A 40 43.61 56.06 -36.18
N PRO A 41 42.89 56.54 -35.16
CA PRO A 41 43.12 56.12 -33.78
C PRO A 41 42.46 54.79 -33.43
N TRP A 42 41.62 54.22 -34.29
CA TRP A 42 40.74 53.10 -33.95
C TRP A 42 41.03 51.83 -34.75
N SER A 43 42.12 51.74 -35.46
CA SER A 43 42.56 50.59 -36.26
C SER A 43 43.18 49.47 -35.42
N GLY A 44 42.82 49.36 -34.14
CA GLY A 44 43.24 48.28 -33.27
C GLY A 44 42.47 46.98 -33.50
N LYS A 45 43.13 45.85 -33.27
CA LYS A 45 42.65 44.46 -33.39
C LYS A 45 41.37 44.13 -32.60
N GLY A 46 40.65 45.11 -32.03
CA GLY A 46 39.45 44.93 -31.19
C GLY A 46 38.14 44.64 -31.91
N GLY A 47 38.08 44.73 -33.25
CA GLY A 47 36.82 44.58 -33.99
C GLY A 47 36.22 43.15 -34.00
N GLN A 48 37.08 42.15 -34.09
CA GLN A 48 36.65 40.74 -34.06
C GLN A 48 36.19 40.31 -32.64
N TYR A 49 36.91 40.76 -31.61
CA TYR A 49 36.56 40.48 -30.23
C TYR A 49 35.15 41.02 -29.86
N LYS A 50 34.85 42.25 -30.30
CA LYS A 50 33.52 42.86 -30.02
C LYS A 50 32.37 42.14 -30.73
N LYS A 51 32.60 41.54 -31.91
CA LYS A 51 31.61 40.71 -32.59
C LYS A 51 31.33 39.43 -31.80
N ILE A 52 32.37 38.69 -31.40
CA ILE A 52 32.23 37.45 -30.61
C ILE A 52 31.49 37.74 -29.29
N LEU A 53 31.84 38.84 -28.63
CA LEU A 53 31.21 39.23 -27.36
C LEU A 53 29.72 39.56 -27.50
N ARG A 54 29.31 40.14 -28.62
CA ARG A 54 27.90 40.41 -28.91
C ARG A 54 27.09 39.11 -29.15
N HIS A 55 27.70 38.16 -29.87
CA HIS A 55 27.05 36.84 -30.06
C HIS A 55 26.94 36.07 -28.78
N LEU A 56 27.89 36.17 -27.88
CA LEU A 56 27.88 35.51 -26.57
C LEU A 56 26.75 36.05 -25.67
N SER A 57 26.55 37.40 -25.64
CA SER A 57 25.44 38.01 -24.91
C SER A 57 24.07 37.55 -25.45
N PHE A 58 23.95 37.42 -26.78
CA PHE A 58 22.72 36.91 -27.38
C PHE A 58 22.49 35.44 -27.01
N LEU A 59 23.54 34.63 -27.04
CA LEU A 59 23.48 33.20 -26.68
C LEU A 59 22.99 33.01 -25.22
N PHE A 60 23.50 33.79 -24.27
CA PHE A 60 23.05 33.70 -22.88
C PHE A 60 21.57 34.05 -22.71
N LYS A 61 21.07 35.06 -23.42
CA LYS A 61 19.63 35.38 -23.43
C LYS A 61 18.79 34.26 -24.03
N PHE A 62 19.27 33.70 -25.12
CA PHE A 62 18.57 32.61 -25.79
C PHE A 62 18.45 31.37 -24.88
N ILE A 63 19.57 30.97 -24.23
CA ILE A 63 19.59 29.86 -23.26
C ILE A 63 18.68 30.17 -22.06
N MET A 64 18.70 31.38 -21.55
CA MET A 64 17.84 31.81 -20.43
C MET A 64 16.34 31.62 -20.76
N PHE A 65 15.90 32.12 -21.94
CA PHE A 65 14.50 32.00 -22.35
C PHE A 65 14.10 30.55 -22.61
N ALA A 66 14.94 29.77 -23.29
CA ALA A 66 14.67 28.35 -23.53
C ALA A 66 14.57 27.57 -22.23
N ALA A 67 15.51 27.77 -21.29
CA ALA A 67 15.47 27.11 -19.99
C ALA A 67 14.25 27.54 -19.13
N LEU A 68 13.83 28.81 -19.25
CA LEU A 68 12.64 29.30 -18.55
C LEU A 68 11.36 28.64 -19.08
N ILE A 69 11.23 28.54 -20.40
CA ILE A 69 10.09 27.86 -21.05
C ILE A 69 10.06 26.39 -20.62
N ALA A 70 11.22 25.71 -20.64
CA ALA A 70 11.31 24.32 -20.19
C ALA A 70 10.95 24.18 -18.70
N ALA A 71 11.33 25.12 -17.83
CA ALA A 71 10.96 25.12 -16.41
C ALA A 71 9.44 25.27 -16.22
N ILE A 72 8.79 26.17 -16.96
CA ILE A 72 7.34 26.42 -16.90
C ILE A 72 6.56 25.20 -17.41
N ALA A 73 7.09 24.44 -18.38
CA ALA A 73 6.51 23.20 -18.87
C ALA A 73 6.51 22.06 -17.84
N ARG A 74 7.08 22.30 -16.65
CA ARG A 74 7.14 21.37 -15.48
C ARG A 74 7.60 19.97 -15.88
N PRO A 75 8.87 19.77 -16.18
CA PRO A 75 9.43 18.45 -16.42
C PRO A 75 9.36 17.60 -15.15
N ARG A 76 8.78 16.39 -15.30
CA ARG A 76 8.62 15.42 -14.22
C ARG A 76 9.36 14.12 -14.55
N SER A 77 9.90 13.48 -13.54
CA SER A 77 10.41 12.12 -13.64
C SER A 77 9.46 11.19 -12.91
N SER A 78 8.98 10.15 -13.59
CA SER A 78 8.41 9.01 -12.89
C SER A 78 9.57 8.29 -12.20
N GLN A 79 9.75 8.50 -10.92
CA GLN A 79 10.40 7.51 -10.11
C GLN A 79 9.29 6.60 -9.64
N ASP A 80 9.39 5.34 -10.01
CA ASP A 80 8.61 4.26 -9.41
C ASP A 80 9.05 4.10 -7.94
N PHE A 81 8.79 5.12 -7.13
CA PHE A 81 8.60 4.89 -5.73
C PHE A 81 7.15 4.44 -5.63
N GLU A 82 6.93 3.15 -5.72
CA GLU A 82 5.87 2.52 -4.97
C GLU A 82 5.99 3.00 -3.51
N LYS A 83 5.42 4.16 -3.21
CA LYS A 83 4.74 4.26 -1.95
C LYS A 83 3.55 3.34 -2.14
N VAL A 84 3.78 2.07 -1.91
CA VAL A 84 2.75 1.18 -1.45
C VAL A 84 2.18 1.89 -0.24
N ASN A 85 1.13 2.68 -0.47
CA ASN A 85 0.25 3.09 0.59
C ASN A 85 -0.46 1.79 0.94
N THR A 86 0.23 0.95 1.70
CA THR A 86 -0.34 -0.21 2.35
C THR A 86 -1.28 0.34 3.42
N GLU A 87 -2.44 0.82 2.96
CA GLU A 87 -3.57 0.84 3.86
C GLU A 87 -3.75 -0.61 4.28
N GLY A 88 -3.26 -0.93 5.48
CA GLY A 88 -3.37 -2.25 6.04
C GLY A 88 -4.84 -2.67 6.08
N ILE A 89 -5.10 -3.94 5.97
CA ILE A 89 -6.43 -4.50 6.21
C ILE A 89 -6.59 -4.77 7.70
N ASP A 90 -7.82 -4.70 8.18
CA ASP A 90 -8.16 -5.07 9.55
C ASP A 90 -8.68 -6.49 9.57
N ILE A 91 -8.02 -7.36 10.34
CA ILE A 91 -8.32 -8.78 10.44
C ILE A 91 -8.62 -9.14 11.89
N VAL A 92 -9.74 -9.82 12.14
CA VAL A 92 -10.03 -10.42 13.43
C VAL A 92 -10.10 -11.92 13.28
N PHE A 93 -9.29 -12.63 14.05
CA PHE A 93 -9.41 -14.07 14.22
C PHE A 93 -10.51 -14.36 15.22
N ALA A 94 -11.50 -15.17 14.84
CA ALA A 94 -12.50 -15.74 15.72
C ALA A 94 -12.19 -17.22 15.89
N LEU A 95 -11.56 -17.57 17.02
CA LEU A 95 -11.06 -18.92 17.29
C LEU A 95 -11.99 -19.66 18.24
N ASP A 96 -12.42 -20.82 17.82
CA ASP A 96 -13.10 -21.79 18.67
C ASP A 96 -12.10 -22.38 19.67
N ILE A 97 -12.43 -22.32 20.97
CA ILE A 97 -11.65 -22.89 22.04
C ILE A 97 -12.43 -23.93 22.85
N SER A 98 -13.50 -24.48 22.26
CA SER A 98 -14.27 -25.57 22.82
C SER A 98 -13.41 -26.82 23.01
N THR A 99 -13.87 -27.74 23.86
CA THR A 99 -13.09 -28.94 24.17
C THR A 99 -12.87 -29.85 22.97
N SER A 100 -13.76 -29.81 21.93
CA SER A 100 -13.59 -30.55 20.67
C SER A 100 -12.29 -30.18 19.94
N MET A 101 -11.78 -28.95 20.11
CA MET A 101 -10.52 -28.50 19.55
C MET A 101 -9.25 -29.16 20.14
N LEU A 102 -9.39 -30.00 21.16
CA LEU A 102 -8.35 -30.88 21.70
C LEU A 102 -8.16 -32.15 20.88
N ALA A 103 -8.98 -32.40 19.87
CA ALA A 103 -8.82 -33.55 19.00
C ALA A 103 -7.46 -33.61 18.32
N ARG A 104 -6.88 -34.81 18.21
CA ARG A 104 -5.48 -35.05 17.75
C ARG A 104 -5.39 -35.54 16.30
N ASP A 105 -6.34 -35.17 15.48
CA ASP A 105 -6.27 -35.35 14.03
C ASP A 105 -5.35 -34.29 13.37
N PHE A 106 -5.07 -33.23 14.09
CA PHE A 106 -3.97 -32.28 13.81
C PHE A 106 -2.80 -32.48 14.78
N LYS A 107 -1.63 -31.99 14.42
CA LYS A 107 -0.43 -32.13 15.26
C LYS A 107 -0.05 -30.78 15.88
N PRO A 108 0.04 -30.66 17.22
CA PRO A 108 -0.24 -31.72 18.24
C PRO A 108 -1.73 -31.97 18.47
N ASP A 109 -2.57 -30.94 18.31
CA ASP A 109 -4.02 -30.92 18.36
C ASP A 109 -4.56 -29.76 17.50
N ARG A 110 -5.90 -29.66 17.32
CA ARG A 110 -6.51 -28.67 16.44
C ARG A 110 -6.25 -27.23 16.89
N ILE A 111 -6.39 -26.94 18.19
CA ILE A 111 -6.20 -25.58 18.72
C ILE A 111 -4.75 -25.13 18.61
N SER A 112 -3.80 -26.01 18.93
CA SER A 112 -2.37 -25.70 18.82
C SER A 112 -1.99 -25.46 17.35
N ALA A 113 -2.44 -26.31 16.44
CA ALA A 113 -2.20 -26.14 15.01
C ALA A 113 -2.82 -24.83 14.48
N ALA A 114 -4.05 -24.50 14.91
CA ALA A 114 -4.70 -23.24 14.53
C ALA A 114 -3.93 -22.01 15.01
N LYS A 115 -3.43 -22.04 16.26
CA LYS A 115 -2.61 -20.96 16.84
C LYS A 115 -1.30 -20.80 16.08
N ASP A 116 -0.57 -21.89 15.87
CA ASP A 116 0.75 -21.84 15.22
C ASP A 116 0.68 -21.27 13.81
N ILE A 117 -0.30 -21.70 13.02
CA ILE A 117 -0.49 -21.21 11.65
C ILE A 117 -1.01 -19.77 11.64
N ALA A 118 -1.88 -19.38 12.58
CA ALA A 118 -2.31 -18.01 12.72
C ALA A 118 -1.14 -17.07 13.10
N ILE A 119 -0.22 -17.52 13.97
CA ILE A 119 1.01 -16.79 14.34
C ILE A 119 1.92 -16.61 13.12
N GLU A 120 2.09 -17.64 12.30
CA GLU A 120 2.87 -17.54 11.07
C GLU A 120 2.24 -16.51 10.10
N PHE A 121 0.92 -16.54 9.94
CA PHE A 121 0.18 -15.58 9.13
C PHE A 121 0.35 -14.14 9.64
N ILE A 122 0.27 -13.92 10.96
CA ILE A 122 0.48 -12.60 11.61
C ILE A 122 1.89 -12.10 11.32
N ALA A 123 2.89 -12.96 11.42
CA ALA A 123 4.30 -12.59 11.21
C ALA A 123 4.59 -12.08 9.78
N GLN A 124 3.86 -12.59 8.78
CA GLN A 124 4.03 -12.22 7.37
C GLN A 124 3.35 -10.89 6.99
N ARG A 125 2.61 -10.24 7.91
CA ARG A 125 1.80 -9.05 7.62
C ARG A 125 2.16 -7.84 8.49
N PRO A 126 3.21 -7.09 8.13
CA PRO A 126 3.72 -5.98 8.95
C PRO A 126 2.80 -4.77 9.06
N ASN A 127 1.92 -4.55 8.12
CA ASN A 127 1.16 -3.30 8.00
C ASN A 127 -0.32 -3.47 8.36
N ASP A 128 -0.78 -4.71 8.56
CA ASP A 128 -2.18 -5.00 8.88
C ASP A 128 -2.41 -4.86 10.40
N ARG A 129 -3.60 -4.37 10.78
CA ARG A 129 -4.06 -4.44 12.17
C ARG A 129 -4.79 -5.73 12.37
N MET A 130 -4.45 -6.43 13.44
CA MET A 130 -5.05 -7.72 13.72
C MET A 130 -5.52 -7.80 15.17
N GLY A 131 -6.58 -8.56 15.39
CA GLY A 131 -7.12 -8.83 16.72
C GLY A 131 -7.56 -10.28 16.85
N VAL A 132 -7.85 -10.71 18.06
CA VAL A 132 -8.28 -12.07 18.38
C VAL A 132 -9.49 -12.04 19.29
N VAL A 133 -10.50 -12.75 18.87
CA VAL A 133 -11.69 -13.12 19.66
C VAL A 133 -11.66 -14.62 19.82
N VAL A 134 -11.88 -15.09 21.04
CA VAL A 134 -12.05 -16.52 21.31
C VAL A 134 -13.50 -16.79 21.72
N PHE A 135 -13.99 -17.96 21.40
CA PHE A 135 -15.34 -18.37 21.77
C PHE A 135 -15.40 -19.85 22.07
N ALA A 136 -16.30 -20.20 22.97
CA ALA A 136 -16.78 -21.56 23.29
C ALA A 136 -18.27 -21.44 23.62
N GLY A 137 -18.72 -21.69 24.84
CA GLY A 137 -20.11 -21.40 25.28
C GLY A 137 -20.45 -19.91 25.29
N GLU A 138 -19.43 -19.05 25.51
CA GLU A 138 -19.49 -17.61 25.42
C GLU A 138 -18.36 -17.09 24.51
N SER A 139 -18.22 -15.76 24.37
CA SER A 139 -17.16 -15.15 23.57
C SER A 139 -16.54 -13.94 24.25
N PHE A 140 -15.23 -13.76 24.12
CA PHE A 140 -14.57 -12.54 24.57
C PHE A 140 -13.40 -12.13 23.65
N THR A 141 -12.98 -10.88 23.76
CA THR A 141 -11.87 -10.35 22.99
C THR A 141 -10.55 -10.61 23.74
N GLN A 142 -9.74 -11.54 23.24
CA GLN A 142 -8.40 -11.84 23.75
C GLN A 142 -7.42 -10.72 23.44
N CYS A 143 -7.49 -10.16 22.22
CA CYS A 143 -6.68 -9.03 21.80
C CYS A 143 -7.51 -8.10 20.91
N PRO A 144 -7.62 -6.80 21.22
CA PRO A 144 -8.25 -5.85 20.31
C PRO A 144 -7.39 -5.64 19.08
N LEU A 145 -7.92 -4.93 18.06
CA LEU A 145 -7.17 -4.60 16.85
C LEU A 145 -5.90 -3.81 17.19
N THR A 146 -4.75 -4.36 16.82
CA THR A 146 -3.43 -3.77 17.07
C THR A 146 -2.49 -4.00 15.90
N THR A 147 -1.50 -3.12 15.76
CA THR A 147 -0.32 -3.29 14.89
C THR A 147 0.86 -3.93 15.64
N ASP A 148 0.76 -4.04 16.97
CA ASP A 148 1.78 -4.68 17.81
C ASP A 148 1.68 -6.21 17.72
N ARG A 149 2.46 -6.75 16.78
CA ARG A 149 2.54 -8.20 16.55
C ARG A 149 3.12 -8.97 17.73
N ALA A 150 4.06 -8.38 18.47
CA ALA A 150 4.69 -9.09 19.58
C ALA A 150 3.67 -9.35 20.69
N THR A 151 2.89 -8.35 21.05
CA THR A 151 1.79 -8.49 22.00
C THR A 151 0.72 -9.44 21.49
N LEU A 152 0.31 -9.31 20.22
CA LEU A 152 -0.70 -10.19 19.62
C LEU A 152 -0.27 -11.66 19.63
N ILE A 153 0.97 -11.96 19.21
CA ILE A 153 1.53 -13.33 19.22
C ILE A 153 1.60 -13.90 20.64
N ASN A 154 2.01 -13.09 21.61
CA ASN A 154 2.07 -13.54 23.00
C ASN A 154 0.68 -13.90 23.53
N LEU A 155 -0.31 -13.02 23.34
CA LEU A 155 -1.70 -13.29 23.73
C LEU A 155 -2.33 -14.49 22.97
N MET A 156 -1.95 -14.69 21.71
CA MET A 156 -2.38 -15.87 20.94
C MET A 156 -1.82 -17.19 21.54
N LYS A 157 -0.56 -17.19 22.00
CA LYS A 157 0.05 -18.35 22.66
C LYS A 157 -0.61 -18.73 23.96
N GLU A 158 -1.10 -17.74 24.71
CA GLU A 158 -1.77 -17.93 26.00
C GLU A 158 -3.20 -18.51 25.89
N ILE A 159 -3.75 -18.62 24.68
CA ILE A 159 -5.06 -19.20 24.47
C ILE A 159 -5.01 -20.68 24.79
N GLU A 160 -5.91 -21.11 25.66
CA GLU A 160 -6.09 -22.51 26.07
C GLU A 160 -7.58 -22.86 26.11
N THR A 161 -7.90 -24.13 25.97
CA THR A 161 -9.27 -24.63 26.19
C THR A 161 -9.62 -24.55 27.67
N GLY A 162 -10.91 -24.36 28.00
CA GLY A 162 -11.36 -24.27 29.39
C GLY A 162 -11.28 -22.90 30.02
N LEU A 163 -10.87 -21.87 29.29
CA LEU A 163 -10.93 -20.48 29.75
C LEU A 163 -12.36 -19.95 29.90
N ILE A 164 -13.29 -20.56 29.16
CA ILE A 164 -14.72 -20.23 29.13
C ILE A 164 -15.51 -21.52 29.32
N GLU A 165 -16.78 -21.40 29.73
CA GLU A 165 -17.70 -22.52 29.79
C GLU A 165 -17.78 -23.25 28.43
N ASP A 166 -17.73 -24.58 28.46
CA ASP A 166 -17.69 -25.38 27.25
C ASP A 166 -18.99 -25.29 26.42
N GLY A 167 -18.83 -25.47 25.14
CA GLY A 167 -19.88 -25.36 24.12
C GLY A 167 -19.35 -24.60 22.88
N THR A 168 -20.21 -24.40 21.90
CA THR A 168 -19.82 -23.73 20.65
C THR A 168 -20.86 -22.68 20.27
N ALA A 169 -20.58 -21.40 20.62
CA ALA A 169 -21.43 -20.25 20.34
C ALA A 169 -20.89 -19.45 19.15
N ILE A 170 -20.97 -20.01 17.93
CA ILE A 170 -20.44 -19.39 16.70
C ILE A 170 -21.03 -18.00 16.49
N GLY A 171 -22.34 -17.83 16.72
CA GLY A 171 -23.00 -16.53 16.54
C GLY A 171 -22.47 -15.45 17.47
N ASN A 172 -22.23 -15.78 18.75
CA ASN A 172 -21.64 -14.84 19.71
C ASN A 172 -20.19 -14.50 19.34
N GLY A 173 -19.37 -15.50 18.96
CA GLY A 173 -18.01 -15.31 18.49
C GLY A 173 -17.93 -14.37 17.30
N LEU A 174 -18.77 -14.62 16.28
CA LEU A 174 -18.85 -13.80 15.09
C LEU A 174 -19.32 -12.37 15.40
N ALA A 175 -20.41 -12.21 16.20
CA ALA A 175 -20.91 -10.89 16.57
C ALA A 175 -19.86 -10.06 17.36
N THR A 176 -19.14 -10.71 18.28
CA THR A 176 -18.04 -10.08 19.02
C THR A 176 -16.91 -9.63 18.09
N ALA A 177 -16.53 -10.46 17.11
CA ALA A 177 -15.53 -10.12 16.10
C ALA A 177 -15.98 -8.93 15.24
N VAL A 178 -17.25 -8.91 14.80
CA VAL A 178 -17.83 -7.77 14.06
C VAL A 178 -17.79 -6.49 14.90
N ALA A 179 -18.11 -6.59 16.19
CA ALA A 179 -18.05 -5.44 17.10
C ALA A 179 -16.64 -4.82 17.21
N ARG A 180 -15.58 -5.60 17.00
CA ARG A 180 -14.19 -5.07 16.96
C ARG A 180 -13.86 -4.37 15.64
N LEU A 181 -14.58 -4.66 14.56
CA LEU A 181 -14.36 -4.13 13.21
C LEU A 181 -15.33 -3.02 12.81
N LYS A 182 -16.45 -2.83 13.53
CA LYS A 182 -17.52 -1.91 13.12
C LYS A 182 -17.05 -0.46 12.95
N ASP A 183 -16.13 0.00 13.79
CA ASP A 183 -15.61 1.38 13.78
C ASP A 183 -14.30 1.51 12.99
N SER A 184 -13.89 0.45 12.30
CA SER A 184 -12.69 0.43 11.47
C SER A 184 -12.85 1.30 10.22
N GLN A 185 -11.81 2.10 9.91
CA GLN A 185 -11.71 2.92 8.70
C GLN A 185 -10.93 2.21 7.58
N ALA A 186 -10.49 0.96 7.80
CA ALA A 186 -9.76 0.20 6.79
C ALA A 186 -10.64 -0.08 5.56
N LYS A 187 -10.04 -0.05 4.37
CA LYS A 187 -10.71 -0.40 3.11
C LYS A 187 -11.25 -1.84 3.10
N SER A 188 -10.53 -2.72 3.76
CA SER A 188 -10.91 -4.13 3.89
C SER A 188 -10.98 -4.53 5.36
N ARG A 189 -12.10 -5.12 5.74
CA ARG A 189 -12.41 -5.64 7.07
C ARG A 189 -12.73 -7.11 6.96
N VAL A 190 -11.97 -7.93 7.66
CA VAL A 190 -11.98 -9.39 7.49
C VAL A 190 -12.10 -10.09 8.83
N ILE A 191 -12.94 -11.12 8.90
CA ILE A 191 -12.96 -12.09 9.99
C ILE A 191 -12.53 -13.43 9.44
N ILE A 192 -11.62 -14.10 10.16
CA ILE A 192 -11.26 -15.50 9.90
C ILE A 192 -11.84 -16.32 11.06
N LEU A 193 -12.93 -16.99 10.78
CA LEU A 193 -13.65 -17.83 11.75
C LEU A 193 -13.17 -19.26 11.63
N LEU A 194 -12.58 -19.80 12.71
CA LEU A 194 -12.14 -21.18 12.81
C LEU A 194 -13.00 -21.91 13.84
N THR A 195 -13.60 -23.01 13.44
CA THR A 195 -14.41 -23.89 14.32
C THR A 195 -14.35 -25.32 13.81
N ASP A 196 -14.51 -26.26 14.72
CA ASP A 196 -14.63 -27.69 14.40
C ASP A 196 -16.00 -28.29 14.78
N GLY A 197 -16.92 -27.42 15.23
CA GLY A 197 -18.17 -27.86 15.83
C GLY A 197 -19.44 -27.37 15.12
N VAL A 198 -20.55 -27.80 15.70
CA VAL A 198 -21.91 -27.34 15.38
C VAL A 198 -22.32 -26.31 16.42
N ASN A 199 -22.99 -25.24 16.00
CA ASN A 199 -23.48 -24.23 16.94
C ASN A 199 -24.52 -24.87 17.90
N ASN A 200 -24.18 -24.94 19.17
CA ASN A 200 -25.02 -25.55 20.20
C ASN A 200 -25.31 -24.65 21.40
N ARG A 201 -24.70 -23.47 21.43
CA ARG A 201 -24.84 -22.44 22.47
C ARG A 201 -24.87 -21.02 21.89
N GLY A 202 -25.09 -20.03 22.75
CA GLY A 202 -25.11 -18.62 22.40
C GLY A 202 -26.52 -18.05 22.23
N GLU A 203 -26.63 -16.75 22.47
CA GLU A 203 -27.89 -16.02 22.35
C GLU A 203 -28.12 -15.51 20.90
N ILE A 204 -27.05 -15.32 20.14
CA ILE A 204 -27.10 -14.80 18.78
C ILE A 204 -27.03 -15.98 17.80
N ALA A 205 -28.02 -16.06 16.92
CA ALA A 205 -27.98 -17.04 15.84
C ALA A 205 -26.82 -16.72 14.86
N PRO A 206 -26.05 -17.74 14.39
CA PRO A 206 -24.91 -17.51 13.50
C PRO A 206 -25.25 -16.73 12.22
N LEU A 207 -26.40 -17.00 11.60
CA LEU A 207 -26.84 -16.28 10.40
C LEU A 207 -27.19 -14.81 10.69
N MET A 208 -27.77 -14.53 11.88
CA MET A 208 -28.00 -13.13 12.30
C MET A 208 -26.68 -12.37 12.47
N ALA A 209 -25.66 -13.00 13.05
CA ALA A 209 -24.32 -12.41 13.15
C ALA A 209 -23.69 -12.18 11.76
N ALA A 210 -23.94 -13.07 10.79
CA ALA A 210 -23.52 -12.89 9.41
C ALA A 210 -24.22 -11.72 8.71
N GLU A 211 -25.51 -11.51 8.95
CA GLU A 211 -26.24 -10.33 8.44
C GLU A 211 -25.69 -9.02 9.02
N ILE A 212 -25.34 -9.01 10.30
CA ILE A 212 -24.68 -7.88 10.95
C ILE A 212 -23.32 -7.64 10.28
N ALA A 213 -22.51 -8.68 10.08
CA ALA A 213 -21.22 -8.58 9.38
C ALA A 213 -21.38 -7.96 7.98
N LYS A 214 -22.36 -8.44 7.20
CA LYS A 214 -22.70 -7.91 5.88
C LYS A 214 -23.07 -6.44 5.93
N THR A 215 -23.89 -6.03 6.89
CA THR A 215 -24.32 -4.63 7.07
C THR A 215 -23.16 -3.68 7.32
N TYR A 216 -22.15 -4.14 8.08
CA TYR A 216 -20.92 -3.38 8.32
C TYR A 216 -19.87 -3.57 7.21
N GLY A 217 -20.16 -4.33 6.15
CA GLY A 217 -19.22 -4.61 5.07
C GLY A 217 -17.99 -5.41 5.51
N VAL A 218 -18.17 -6.28 6.51
CA VAL A 218 -17.14 -7.19 7.02
C VAL A 218 -17.24 -8.52 6.30
N ARG A 219 -16.15 -8.98 5.69
CA ARG A 219 -16.08 -10.30 5.05
C ARG A 219 -15.72 -11.37 6.07
N VAL A 220 -16.36 -12.51 5.98
CA VAL A 220 -16.10 -13.64 6.86
C VAL A 220 -15.58 -14.83 6.05
N TYR A 221 -14.33 -15.20 6.29
CA TYR A 221 -13.77 -16.47 5.85
C TYR A 221 -14.03 -17.50 6.93
N THR A 222 -14.70 -18.58 6.58
CA THR A 222 -15.01 -19.66 7.52
C THR A 222 -14.14 -20.87 7.24
N ILE A 223 -13.50 -21.40 8.28
CA ILE A 223 -12.62 -22.57 8.20
C ILE A 223 -13.14 -23.64 9.13
N GLY A 224 -13.67 -24.72 8.55
CA GLY A 224 -14.02 -25.93 9.29
C GLY A 224 -12.75 -26.75 9.53
N VAL A 225 -12.40 -26.98 10.79
CA VAL A 225 -11.15 -27.65 11.18
C VAL A 225 -11.48 -29.08 11.63
N GLY A 226 -10.86 -30.07 11.00
CA GLY A 226 -11.01 -31.47 11.40
C GLY A 226 -11.07 -32.45 10.23
N ALA A 227 -10.60 -33.68 10.45
CA ALA A 227 -10.71 -34.75 9.49
C ALA A 227 -12.18 -35.18 9.29
N MET A 228 -12.47 -35.89 8.22
CA MET A 228 -13.79 -36.51 8.04
C MET A 228 -13.86 -37.82 8.82
N GLY A 229 -14.97 -38.05 9.54
CA GLY A 229 -15.24 -39.30 10.24
C GLY A 229 -14.86 -39.29 11.72
N MET A 230 -13.99 -40.19 12.14
CA MET A 230 -13.57 -40.31 13.53
C MET A 230 -12.26 -39.63 13.80
N ALA A 231 -12.15 -38.90 14.90
CA ALA A 231 -10.90 -38.24 15.33
C ALA A 231 -10.50 -38.76 16.73
N PRO A 232 -9.17 -38.90 16.96
CA PRO A 232 -8.65 -39.28 18.27
C PRO A 232 -8.79 -38.12 19.26
N TYR A 233 -9.49 -38.33 20.35
CA TYR A 233 -9.77 -37.33 21.38
C TYR A 233 -9.19 -37.76 22.73
N PRO A 234 -8.47 -36.92 23.45
CA PRO A 234 -7.90 -37.21 24.76
C PRO A 234 -9.00 -37.14 25.82
N VAL A 235 -9.24 -38.25 26.52
CA VAL A 235 -10.18 -38.33 27.64
C VAL A 235 -9.43 -38.54 28.94
N MET A 236 -9.71 -37.74 29.95
CA MET A 236 -9.17 -37.90 31.29
C MET A 236 -9.84 -39.09 31.95
N THR A 237 -9.06 -40.10 32.28
CA THR A 237 -9.49 -41.26 33.09
C THR A 237 -8.81 -41.25 34.45
N PRO A 238 -9.35 -41.99 35.47
CA PRO A 238 -8.69 -42.11 36.76
C PRO A 238 -7.27 -42.70 36.68
N PHE A 239 -6.91 -43.33 35.60
CA PHE A 239 -5.60 -43.96 35.35
C PHE A 239 -4.68 -43.13 34.43
N GLY A 240 -5.10 -41.92 34.01
CA GLY A 240 -4.35 -41.05 33.12
C GLY A 240 -5.15 -40.65 31.88
N VAL A 241 -4.48 -40.04 30.90
CA VAL A 241 -5.10 -39.64 29.62
C VAL A 241 -5.20 -40.85 28.70
N ASP A 242 -6.41 -41.21 28.33
CA ASP A 242 -6.72 -42.22 27.30
C ASP A 242 -7.16 -41.52 26.01
N VAL A 243 -7.06 -42.21 24.87
CA VAL A 243 -7.44 -41.65 23.56
C VAL A 243 -8.62 -42.44 23.02
N GLN A 244 -9.77 -41.77 22.90
CA GLN A 244 -10.98 -42.35 22.35
C GLN A 244 -11.27 -41.76 20.96
N GLN A 245 -11.85 -42.60 20.09
CA GLN A 245 -12.30 -42.15 18.78
C GLN A 245 -13.66 -41.49 18.92
N MET A 246 -13.78 -40.22 18.56
CA MET A 246 -15.04 -39.46 18.56
C MET A 246 -15.41 -39.07 17.14
N GLN A 247 -16.72 -39.07 16.86
CA GLN A 247 -17.25 -38.65 15.57
C GLN A 247 -17.08 -37.12 15.42
N VAL A 248 -16.56 -36.70 14.29
CA VAL A 248 -16.42 -35.28 13.95
C VAL A 248 -17.66 -34.80 13.24
N GLU A 249 -18.34 -33.81 13.82
CA GLU A 249 -19.53 -33.18 13.23
C GLU A 249 -19.21 -31.70 13.00
N ILE A 250 -19.21 -31.25 11.74
CA ILE A 250 -19.06 -29.86 11.36
C ILE A 250 -20.26 -29.45 10.53
N ASP A 251 -20.88 -28.33 10.89
CA ASP A 251 -22.00 -27.77 10.12
C ASP A 251 -21.45 -26.98 8.91
N GLU A 252 -20.97 -27.72 7.90
CA GLU A 252 -20.46 -27.13 6.68
C GLU A 252 -21.51 -26.26 5.94
N PRO A 253 -22.78 -26.65 5.82
CA PRO A 253 -23.81 -25.83 5.21
C PRO A 253 -23.93 -24.45 5.87
N LEU A 254 -23.95 -24.41 7.19
CA LEU A 254 -24.01 -23.16 7.95
C LEU A 254 -22.78 -22.29 7.70
N LEU A 255 -21.57 -22.86 7.76
CA LEU A 255 -20.32 -22.15 7.53
C LEU A 255 -20.21 -21.64 6.09
N GLN A 256 -20.66 -22.41 5.11
CA GLN A 256 -20.73 -21.97 3.70
C GLN A 256 -21.70 -20.80 3.52
N GLN A 257 -22.86 -20.85 4.18
CA GLN A 257 -23.85 -19.79 4.11
C GLN A 257 -23.31 -18.50 4.71
N ILE A 258 -22.71 -18.53 5.91
CA ILE A 258 -22.08 -17.37 6.55
C ILE A 258 -21.02 -16.73 5.61
N ALA A 259 -20.16 -17.54 5.03
CA ALA A 259 -19.13 -17.05 4.12
C ALA A 259 -19.72 -16.40 2.86
N ASN A 260 -20.68 -17.06 2.22
CA ASN A 260 -21.31 -16.56 0.99
C ASN A 260 -22.09 -15.26 1.23
N ASP A 261 -22.86 -15.16 2.30
CA ASP A 261 -23.68 -14.00 2.63
C ASP A 261 -22.84 -12.75 2.91
N THR A 262 -21.62 -12.94 3.41
CA THR A 262 -20.67 -11.86 3.73
C THR A 262 -19.64 -11.59 2.63
N GLY A 263 -19.68 -12.33 1.52
CA GLY A 263 -18.74 -12.20 0.39
C GLY A 263 -17.35 -12.75 0.66
N GLY A 264 -17.22 -13.65 1.64
CA GLY A 264 -16.03 -14.43 1.93
C GLY A 264 -16.04 -15.80 1.22
N LYS A 265 -15.35 -16.78 1.80
CA LYS A 265 -15.27 -18.14 1.27
C LYS A 265 -15.14 -19.14 2.42
N TYR A 266 -15.81 -20.30 2.27
CA TYR A 266 -15.66 -21.45 3.15
C TYR A 266 -14.46 -22.29 2.73
N PHE A 267 -13.75 -22.83 3.71
CA PHE A 267 -12.67 -23.78 3.54
C PHE A 267 -12.82 -24.94 4.52
N ARG A 268 -12.32 -26.11 4.12
CA ARG A 268 -12.19 -27.27 4.99
C ARG A 268 -10.70 -27.57 5.18
N ALA A 269 -10.23 -27.50 6.42
CA ALA A 269 -8.89 -27.93 6.81
C ALA A 269 -8.94 -29.33 7.42
N THR A 270 -8.27 -30.28 6.79
CA THR A 270 -8.22 -31.69 7.22
C THR A 270 -6.90 -32.03 7.93
N ASP A 271 -5.89 -31.18 7.78
CA ASP A 271 -4.56 -31.32 8.35
C ASP A 271 -3.83 -29.97 8.39
N ASN A 272 -2.67 -29.93 9.05
CA ASN A 272 -1.86 -28.72 9.21
C ASN A 272 -1.43 -28.11 7.86
N THR A 273 -1.09 -28.94 6.88
CA THR A 273 -0.64 -28.46 5.56
C THR A 273 -1.77 -27.75 4.84
N LYS A 274 -2.96 -28.36 4.87
CA LYS A 274 -4.17 -27.78 4.25
C LYS A 274 -4.55 -26.46 4.90
N LEU A 275 -4.45 -26.38 6.22
CA LEU A 275 -4.72 -25.14 6.94
C LEU A 275 -3.75 -24.02 6.54
N LEU A 276 -2.47 -24.32 6.38
CA LEU A 276 -1.47 -23.36 5.90
C LEU A 276 -1.76 -22.87 4.46
N GLU A 277 -2.14 -23.80 3.56
CA GLU A 277 -2.55 -23.45 2.20
C GLU A 277 -3.74 -22.49 2.17
N ILE A 278 -4.75 -22.73 3.03
CA ILE A 278 -5.95 -21.89 3.17
C ILE A 278 -5.57 -20.46 3.56
N TYR A 279 -4.71 -20.29 4.57
CA TYR A 279 -4.22 -18.96 4.94
C TYR A 279 -3.44 -18.28 3.81
N GLY A 280 -2.68 -19.04 3.03
CA GLY A 280 -2.02 -18.55 1.81
C GLY A 280 -3.02 -18.08 0.75
N GLU A 281 -4.13 -18.78 0.56
CA GLU A 281 -5.22 -18.41 -0.37
C GLU A 281 -5.94 -17.14 0.09
N ILE A 282 -6.30 -17.04 1.37
CA ILE A 282 -6.89 -15.83 1.96
C ILE A 282 -5.96 -14.63 1.77
N ASN A 283 -4.66 -14.82 2.01
CA ASN A 283 -3.67 -13.79 1.80
C ASN A 283 -3.64 -13.25 0.35
N LYS A 284 -3.70 -14.15 -0.64
CA LYS A 284 -3.73 -13.76 -2.06
C LYS A 284 -5.02 -13.02 -2.41
N MET A 285 -6.17 -13.49 -1.92
CA MET A 285 -7.48 -12.87 -2.20
C MET A 285 -7.58 -11.45 -1.62
N GLU A 286 -7.04 -11.21 -0.44
CA GLU A 286 -7.09 -9.89 0.19
C GLU A 286 -6.05 -8.92 -0.38
N LYS A 287 -4.85 -9.37 -0.72
CA LYS A 287 -3.84 -8.54 -1.40
C LYS A 287 -4.31 -8.05 -2.76
N SER A 288 -4.88 -8.93 -3.59
CA SER A 288 -5.34 -8.56 -4.93
C SER A 288 -6.46 -7.50 -4.94
N ARG A 289 -7.16 -7.32 -3.82
CA ARG A 289 -8.23 -6.31 -3.67
C ARG A 289 -7.72 -4.95 -3.18
N THR A 290 -6.56 -4.92 -2.54
CA THR A 290 -5.97 -3.70 -1.95
C THR A 290 -5.06 -2.95 -2.94
N ASP A 291 -4.54 -3.65 -3.97
CA ASP A 291 -3.56 -3.11 -4.93
C ASP A 291 -4.13 -2.11 -5.98
N VAL A 292 -5.38 -1.66 -5.85
CA VAL A 292 -6.08 -0.92 -6.93
C VAL A 292 -5.76 0.58 -6.99
N ASP A 293 -5.14 1.18 -5.96
CA ASP A 293 -4.87 2.63 -5.92
C ASP A 293 -3.39 2.98 -5.69
N SER A 294 -2.53 2.66 -6.66
CA SER A 294 -1.19 3.23 -6.69
C SER A 294 -1.21 4.61 -7.37
N PHE A 295 -1.13 5.69 -6.61
CA PHE A 295 -0.94 7.03 -7.18
C PHE A 295 0.54 7.23 -7.48
N PRO A 296 0.93 7.46 -8.76
CA PRO A 296 2.31 7.73 -9.10
C PRO A 296 2.77 9.07 -8.48
N ILE A 297 3.79 9.04 -7.64
CA ILE A 297 4.41 10.26 -7.11
C ILE A 297 5.44 10.74 -8.11
N TYR A 298 5.21 11.91 -8.67
CA TYR A 298 6.13 12.54 -9.62
C TYR A 298 7.15 13.42 -8.90
N LYS A 299 8.44 13.23 -9.22
CA LYS A 299 9.48 14.15 -8.80
C LYS A 299 9.55 15.31 -9.80
N GLU A 300 9.35 16.52 -9.34
CA GLU A 300 9.47 17.73 -10.16
C GLU A 300 10.94 18.08 -10.42
N LEU A 301 11.28 18.30 -11.68
CA LEU A 301 12.63 18.62 -12.13
C LEU A 301 12.78 20.08 -12.59
N PHE A 302 11.72 20.89 -12.42
CA PHE A 302 11.74 22.30 -12.88
C PHE A 302 12.87 23.11 -12.28
N MET A 303 13.30 22.79 -11.05
CA MET A 303 14.39 23.49 -10.33
C MET A 303 15.71 23.50 -11.12
N ILE A 304 16.02 22.39 -11.82
CA ILE A 304 17.25 22.29 -12.62
C ILE A 304 17.22 23.32 -13.75
N PHE A 305 16.11 23.41 -14.47
CA PHE A 305 15.92 24.33 -15.57
C PHE A 305 15.86 25.80 -15.08
N ALA A 306 15.22 26.04 -13.94
CA ALA A 306 15.19 27.36 -13.31
C ALA A 306 16.61 27.83 -12.90
N LEU A 307 17.43 26.94 -12.35
CA LEU A 307 18.83 27.25 -12.02
C LEU A 307 19.67 27.54 -13.27
N ILE A 308 19.48 26.79 -14.36
CA ILE A 308 20.15 27.06 -15.64
C ILE A 308 19.74 28.44 -16.17
N ALA A 309 18.47 28.80 -16.12
CA ALA A 309 17.98 30.11 -16.54
C ALA A 309 18.57 31.24 -15.69
N LEU A 310 18.60 31.06 -14.37
CA LEU A 310 19.20 32.03 -13.44
C LEU A 310 20.69 32.21 -13.67
N PHE A 311 21.41 31.10 -13.87
CA PHE A 311 22.84 31.15 -14.16
C PHE A 311 23.15 31.86 -15.48
N ALA A 312 22.35 31.57 -16.53
CA ALA A 312 22.50 32.25 -17.83
C ALA A 312 22.21 33.76 -17.72
N LEU A 313 21.19 34.15 -16.90
CA LEU A 313 20.91 35.55 -16.61
C LEU A 313 22.06 36.23 -15.86
N ALA A 314 22.60 35.59 -14.84
CA ALA A 314 23.73 36.10 -14.07
C ALA A 314 24.96 36.34 -14.97
N LEU A 315 25.26 35.37 -15.84
CA LEU A 315 26.35 35.50 -16.82
C LEU A 315 26.10 36.66 -17.80
N GLU A 316 24.86 36.81 -18.28
CA GLU A 316 24.51 37.94 -19.17
C GLU A 316 24.72 39.27 -18.49
N VAL A 317 24.27 39.44 -17.24
CA VAL A 317 24.40 40.67 -16.48
C VAL A 317 25.89 41.00 -16.21
N ILE A 318 26.66 40.01 -15.75
CA ILE A 318 28.10 40.15 -15.54
C ILE A 318 28.80 40.59 -16.85
N PHE A 319 28.46 39.86 -17.92
CA PHE A 319 29.02 40.12 -19.23
C PHE A 319 28.66 41.53 -19.72
N ARG A 320 27.43 41.98 -19.54
CA ARG A 320 26.95 43.31 -19.90
C ARG A 320 27.64 44.40 -19.07
N LEU A 321 27.84 44.22 -17.77
CA LEU A 321 28.44 45.22 -16.88
C LEU A 321 29.93 45.32 -17.04
N PHE A 322 30.65 44.22 -17.22
CA PHE A 322 32.12 44.20 -17.21
C PHE A 322 32.73 44.21 -18.60
N VAL A 323 32.09 43.59 -19.59
CA VAL A 323 32.69 43.39 -20.92
C VAL A 323 32.06 44.30 -21.97
N SER A 324 30.74 44.55 -21.91
CA SER A 324 30.00 45.34 -22.89
C SER A 324 29.72 46.77 -22.41
N ARG A 325 30.54 47.33 -21.51
CA ARG A 325 30.42 48.75 -21.16
C ARG A 325 30.51 49.58 -22.45
N ARG A 326 29.40 50.10 -22.91
CA ARG A 326 29.35 51.14 -23.90
C ARG A 326 29.85 52.41 -23.19
N ILE A 327 31.03 52.87 -23.54
CA ILE A 327 31.44 54.23 -23.23
C ILE A 327 30.43 55.15 -23.95
N PRO A 328 29.84 56.13 -23.27
CA PRO A 328 28.86 57.02 -23.86
C PRO A 328 29.43 57.79 -25.05
#